data_83387ef768ea07bcfaa5534633eb0a33
#
_entry.id   83387ef768ea07bcfaa5534633eb0a33
#
_cell.length_a   1.000
_cell.length_b   1.000
_cell.length_c   1.000
_cell.angle_alpha   90.00
_cell.angle_beta   90.00
_cell.angle_gamma   90.00
#
_symmetry.space_group_name_H-M   'P 1'
#
loop_
_entity.id
_entity.type
_entity.pdbx_description
1 polymer ?
#
loop_
_entity_poly.entity_id
_entity_poly.type
_entity_poly.pdbx_seq_one_letter_code
_entity_poly.pdbx_strand_id
1 'polypeptide(L)'
;MVMDNCITMIKYQGLGNDYLVLDPNKNRVQLQGKKIALLCQRGFGLGADGILYGPIEIDGKMGVRIFNSDGSEAAISGNGVRIFAKYLKDAGYVQKKNFKLYTGNGPVEVTFLNEDGSRLRVSMGKLSFWSDEIPV
;
A
#
# COMPACT_ATOMS: atom_id res chain seq x y z
N MET A 1 15.46 28.43 -10.92
CA MET A 1 15.21 27.75 -9.70
C MET A 1 15.32 26.24 -9.87
N VAL A 2 16.01 25.63 -9.00
CA VAL A 2 16.14 24.19 -9.07
C VAL A 2 14.98 23.53 -8.35
N MET A 3 14.34 22.62 -9.02
CA MET A 3 13.30 21.83 -8.44
C MET A 3 13.91 20.58 -7.85
N ASP A 4 13.51 20.31 -6.63
CA ASP A 4 13.86 19.03 -6.06
C ASP A 4 12.91 17.99 -6.61
N ASN A 5 13.43 17.16 -7.50
CA ASN A 5 12.65 16.11 -8.11
C ASN A 5 12.81 14.78 -7.41
N CYS A 6 13.41 14.80 -6.24
CA CYS A 6 13.60 13.56 -5.49
C CYS A 6 12.29 13.10 -4.92
N ILE A 7 12.00 11.85 -5.14
CA ILE A 7 10.81 11.18 -4.58
C ILE A 7 11.31 10.10 -3.65
N THR A 8 10.85 10.16 -2.42
CA THR A 8 11.23 9.16 -1.43
C THR A 8 10.21 8.04 -1.44
N MET A 9 10.67 6.85 -1.76
CA MET A 9 9.83 5.67 -1.75
C MET A 9 10.55 4.55 -1.01
N ILE A 10 9.77 3.68 -0.42
CA ILE A 10 10.31 2.52 0.29
C ILE A 10 9.84 1.27 -0.44
N LYS A 11 10.79 0.42 -0.77
CA LYS A 11 10.47 -0.84 -1.42
C LYS A 11 10.26 -1.91 -0.36
N TYR A 12 9.08 -2.50 -0.38
CA TYR A 12 8.77 -3.60 0.50
C TYR A 12 8.64 -4.87 -0.31
N GLN A 13 9.21 -5.94 0.22
CA GLN A 13 9.10 -7.26 -0.37
C GLN A 13 8.39 -8.17 0.59
N GLY A 14 7.43 -8.91 0.10
CA GLY A 14 6.72 -9.84 0.94
C GLY A 14 5.79 -10.70 0.13
N LEU A 15 5.62 -11.94 0.55
CA LEU A 15 4.66 -12.85 -0.06
C LEU A 15 4.86 -13.01 -1.57
N GLY A 16 6.11 -12.88 -2.02
CA GLY A 16 6.44 -13.01 -3.43
C GLY A 16 6.21 -11.78 -4.26
N ASN A 17 5.85 -10.66 -3.65
CA ASN A 17 5.60 -9.41 -4.37
C ASN A 17 6.54 -8.31 -3.89
N ASP A 18 6.86 -7.41 -4.81
CA ASP A 18 7.60 -6.20 -4.51
C ASP A 18 6.68 -5.01 -4.72
N TYR A 19 6.53 -4.19 -3.70
CA TYR A 19 5.73 -2.98 -3.81
C TYR A 19 6.56 -1.78 -3.39
N LEU A 20 6.31 -0.65 -4.06
CA LEU A 20 6.86 0.62 -3.65
C LEU A 20 5.80 1.37 -2.87
N VAL A 21 6.16 1.85 -1.70
CA VAL A 21 5.27 2.70 -0.92
C VAL A 21 5.62 4.15 -1.21
N LEU A 22 4.66 4.89 -1.72
CA LEU A 22 4.81 6.31 -1.98
C LEU A 22 3.88 7.07 -1.04
N ASP A 23 4.47 7.76 -0.09
CA ASP A 23 3.73 8.46 0.94
C ASP A 23 3.57 9.92 0.53
N PRO A 24 2.36 10.38 0.23
CA PRO A 24 2.15 11.76 -0.19
C PRO A 24 2.40 12.78 0.92
N ASN A 25 2.46 12.33 2.17
CA ASN A 25 2.80 13.23 3.27
C ASN A 25 4.29 13.54 3.30
N LYS A 26 5.09 12.75 2.60
CA LYS A 26 6.54 12.93 2.52
C LYS A 26 7.00 13.35 1.13
N ASN A 27 6.09 13.41 0.18
CA ASN A 27 6.41 13.74 -1.20
C ASN A 27 5.33 14.64 -1.78
N ARG A 28 5.75 15.62 -2.56
CA ARG A 28 4.81 16.47 -3.28
C ARG A 28 4.75 16.00 -4.72
N VAL A 29 4.03 14.92 -4.93
CA VAL A 29 3.96 14.34 -6.26
C VAL A 29 2.55 13.87 -6.51
N GLN A 30 2.08 14.11 -7.73
CA GLN A 30 0.82 13.55 -8.20
C GLN A 30 1.15 12.35 -9.06
N LEU A 31 0.52 11.23 -8.72
CA LEU A 31 0.73 10.03 -9.48
C LEU A 31 -0.23 9.96 -10.65
N GLN A 32 0.31 9.65 -11.79
CA GLN A 32 -0.45 9.36 -13.01
C GLN A 32 -0.02 8.00 -13.50
N GLY A 33 -0.91 7.33 -14.23
CA GLY A 33 -0.64 5.98 -14.70
C GLY A 33 0.69 5.84 -15.42
N LYS A 34 1.03 6.81 -16.27
CA LYS A 34 2.29 6.75 -17.02
C LYS A 34 3.50 6.77 -16.11
N LYS A 35 3.46 7.62 -15.06
CA LYS A 35 4.55 7.69 -14.11
C LYS A 35 4.66 6.42 -13.30
N ILE A 36 3.53 5.85 -12.93
CA ILE A 36 3.52 4.62 -12.18
C ILE A 36 4.15 3.50 -12.99
N ALA A 37 3.72 3.36 -14.24
CA ALA A 37 4.27 2.33 -15.10
C ALA A 37 5.78 2.51 -15.27
N LEU A 38 6.22 3.74 -15.46
CA LEU A 38 7.63 4.02 -15.63
C LEU A 38 8.43 3.68 -14.39
N LEU A 39 7.91 4.03 -13.22
CA LEU A 39 8.59 3.75 -11.96
C LEU A 39 8.71 2.25 -11.70
N CYS A 40 7.75 1.47 -12.18
CA CYS A 40 7.74 0.04 -11.94
C CYS A 40 8.56 -0.74 -12.95
N GLN A 41 9.03 -0.11 -14.02
CA GLN A 41 9.82 -0.83 -15.02
C GLN A 41 11.13 -1.32 -14.44
N ARG A 42 11.49 -2.54 -14.80
CA ARG A 42 12.72 -3.12 -14.27
C ARG A 42 13.97 -2.61 -14.97
N GLY A 43 13.84 -2.15 -16.21
CA GLY A 43 14.98 -1.68 -16.97
C GLY A 43 15.59 -0.41 -16.44
N PHE A 44 14.79 0.62 -16.18
CA PHE A 44 15.30 1.85 -15.58
C PHE A 44 14.38 2.44 -14.53
N GLY A 45 13.34 1.73 -14.17
CA GLY A 45 12.54 2.05 -13.01
C GLY A 45 13.02 1.25 -11.83
N LEU A 46 12.18 1.13 -10.81
CA LEU A 46 12.56 0.49 -9.56
C LEU A 46 12.19 -0.99 -9.52
N GLY A 47 11.57 -1.51 -10.56
CA GLY A 47 11.32 -2.93 -10.69
C GLY A 47 10.33 -3.46 -9.68
N ALA A 48 9.18 -2.84 -9.59
CA ALA A 48 8.18 -3.23 -8.61
C ALA A 48 6.95 -3.80 -9.29
N ASP A 49 6.19 -4.59 -8.55
CA ASP A 49 4.92 -5.13 -9.01
C ASP A 49 3.81 -4.09 -8.95
N GLY A 50 3.97 -3.08 -8.14
CA GLY A 50 3.01 -2.00 -8.05
C GLY A 50 3.43 -0.95 -7.05
N ILE A 51 2.56 0.04 -6.87
CA ILE A 51 2.78 1.15 -5.96
C ILE A 51 1.62 1.23 -4.99
N LEU A 52 1.96 1.41 -3.72
CA LEU A 52 1.00 1.66 -2.66
C LEU A 52 1.09 3.14 -2.32
N TYR A 53 0.06 3.89 -2.65
CA TYR A 53 0.05 5.33 -2.49
C TYR A 53 -0.78 5.70 -1.26
N GLY A 54 -0.12 6.20 -0.24
CA GLY A 54 -0.79 6.56 0.99
C GLY A 54 0.18 6.77 2.14
N PRO A 55 -0.32 7.04 3.35
CA PRO A 55 -1.75 7.12 3.65
C PRO A 55 -2.39 8.38 3.10
N ILE A 56 -3.59 8.25 2.60
CA ILE A 56 -4.39 9.36 2.11
C ILE A 56 -5.70 9.41 2.89
N GLU A 57 -6.41 10.51 2.74
CA GLU A 57 -7.72 10.65 3.36
C GLU A 57 -8.78 10.25 2.36
N ILE A 58 -9.62 9.29 2.74
CA ILE A 58 -10.78 8.87 1.97
C ILE A 58 -11.97 9.03 2.89
N ASP A 59 -12.85 9.98 2.57
CA ASP A 59 -14.02 10.31 3.40
C ASP A 59 -13.66 10.55 4.86
N GLY A 60 -12.56 11.28 5.07
CA GLY A 60 -12.09 11.60 6.41
C GLY A 60 -11.39 10.46 7.13
N LYS A 61 -11.08 9.37 6.43
CA LYS A 61 -10.48 8.19 7.05
C LYS A 61 -9.21 7.81 6.32
N MET A 62 -8.34 7.11 7.04
CA MET A 62 -7.05 6.73 6.49
C MET A 62 -7.23 5.68 5.39
N GLY A 63 -6.66 5.95 4.24
CA GLY A 63 -6.80 5.08 3.09
C GLY A 63 -5.54 4.90 2.30
N VAL A 64 -5.60 4.01 1.33
CA VAL A 64 -4.50 3.73 0.43
C VAL A 64 -5.07 3.48 -0.97
N ARG A 65 -4.35 3.94 -1.97
CA ARG A 65 -4.63 3.57 -3.36
C ARG A 65 -3.55 2.62 -3.83
N ILE A 66 -3.98 1.58 -4.51
CA ILE A 66 -3.08 0.51 -4.95
C ILE A 66 -3.03 0.54 -6.46
N PHE A 67 -1.83 0.64 -7.01
CA PHE A 67 -1.64 0.69 -8.45
C PHE A 67 -0.83 -0.51 -8.92
N ASN A 68 -1.26 -1.07 -10.04
CA ASN A 68 -0.51 -2.13 -10.70
C ASN A 68 0.68 -1.55 -11.43
N SER A 69 1.61 -2.41 -11.84
CA SER A 69 2.83 -1.96 -12.49
C SER A 69 2.57 -1.32 -13.85
N ASP A 70 1.42 -1.56 -14.45
CA ASP A 70 1.07 -0.94 -15.73
C ASP A 70 0.40 0.43 -15.55
N GLY A 71 0.25 0.90 -14.31
CA GLY A 71 -0.35 2.18 -14.04
C GLY A 71 -1.84 2.13 -13.76
N SER A 72 -2.48 0.99 -13.95
CA SER A 72 -3.89 0.85 -13.64
C SER A 72 -4.09 0.74 -12.13
N GLU A 73 -5.23 1.19 -11.67
CA GLU A 73 -5.53 1.14 -10.24
C GLU A 73 -6.24 -0.17 -9.91
N ALA A 74 -5.71 -0.87 -8.93
CA ALA A 74 -6.31 -2.08 -8.42
C ALA A 74 -7.32 -1.73 -7.34
N ALA A 75 -8.47 -2.39 -7.35
CA ALA A 75 -9.48 -2.14 -6.33
C ALA A 75 -8.99 -2.63 -4.98
N ILE A 76 -8.36 -3.80 -4.96
CA ILE A 76 -7.85 -4.37 -3.72
C ILE A 76 -6.75 -5.38 -4.06
N SER A 77 -5.79 -5.49 -3.16
CA SER A 77 -4.76 -6.49 -3.24
C SER A 77 -4.45 -6.92 -1.81
N GLY A 78 -4.66 -8.20 -1.51
CA GLY A 78 -4.37 -8.70 -0.18
C GLY A 78 -2.93 -8.49 0.24
N ASN A 79 -2.00 -8.76 -0.69
CA ASN A 79 -0.59 -8.55 -0.40
C ASN A 79 -0.26 -7.07 -0.25
N GLY A 80 -0.83 -6.22 -1.11
CA GLY A 80 -0.61 -4.79 -1.02
C GLY A 80 -1.10 -4.21 0.28
N VAL A 81 -2.28 -4.63 0.73
CA VAL A 81 -2.82 -4.16 2.00
C VAL A 81 -1.91 -4.57 3.16
N ARG A 82 -1.45 -5.81 3.15
CA ARG A 82 -0.57 -6.30 4.22
C ARG A 82 0.74 -5.53 4.27
N ILE A 83 1.32 -5.30 3.11
CA ILE A 83 2.58 -4.55 3.02
C ILE A 83 2.36 -3.11 3.46
N PHE A 84 1.26 -2.51 3.05
CA PHE A 84 0.99 -1.13 3.43
C PHE A 84 0.73 -1.00 4.92
N ALA A 85 0.04 -1.96 5.52
CA ALA A 85 -0.18 -1.96 6.96
C ALA A 85 1.15 -2.02 7.72
N LYS A 86 2.08 -2.82 7.23
CA LYS A 86 3.41 -2.88 7.82
C LYS A 86 4.11 -1.52 7.71
N TYR A 87 3.98 -0.87 6.57
CA TYR A 87 4.54 0.46 6.40
C TYR A 87 3.95 1.45 7.40
N LEU A 88 2.63 1.42 7.59
CA LEU A 88 1.98 2.34 8.52
C LEU A 88 2.52 2.16 9.94
N LYS A 89 2.78 0.93 10.32
CA LYS A 89 3.35 0.66 11.63
C LYS A 89 4.80 1.14 11.70
N ASP A 90 5.59 0.83 10.70
CA ASP A 90 7.00 1.21 10.68
C ASP A 90 7.17 2.73 10.67
N ALA A 91 6.29 3.43 9.98
CA ALA A 91 6.37 4.88 9.87
C ALA A 91 5.72 5.60 11.06
N GLY A 92 5.09 4.86 11.96
CA GLY A 92 4.51 5.45 13.15
C GLY A 92 3.11 6.03 12.98
N TYR A 93 2.47 5.75 11.86
CA TYR A 93 1.10 6.23 11.64
C TYR A 93 0.08 5.51 12.50
N VAL A 94 0.32 4.25 12.81
CA VAL A 94 -0.59 3.46 13.64
C VAL A 94 0.20 2.85 14.76
N GLN A 95 -0.40 2.87 15.94
CA GLN A 95 0.20 2.29 17.13
C GLN A 95 -0.74 1.27 17.78
N LYS A 96 -1.98 1.24 17.30
CA LYS A 96 -2.95 0.28 17.79
C LYS A 96 -2.73 -1.05 17.14
N LYS A 97 -3.08 -2.09 17.86
CA LYS A 97 -3.00 -3.45 17.35
C LYS A 97 -4.00 -3.68 16.23
N ASN A 98 -5.11 -2.98 16.25
CA ASN A 98 -6.20 -3.17 15.28
C ASN A 98 -6.62 -1.80 14.75
N PHE A 99 -6.83 -1.72 13.44
CA PHE A 99 -7.28 -0.46 12.83
C PHE A 99 -7.95 -0.76 11.50
N LYS A 100 -8.67 0.23 10.98
CA LYS A 100 -9.31 0.12 9.68
C LYS A 100 -8.52 0.91 8.64
N LEU A 101 -8.39 0.33 7.48
CA LEU A 101 -7.74 0.97 6.34
C LEU A 101 -8.72 0.97 5.18
N TYR A 102 -8.89 2.11 4.54
CA TYR A 102 -9.85 2.23 3.44
C TYR A 102 -9.15 2.04 2.12
N THR A 103 -9.79 1.25 1.26
CA THR A 103 -9.28 0.94 -0.08
C THR A 103 -10.34 1.30 -1.11
N GLY A 104 -10.05 1.06 -2.37
CA GLY A 104 -11.02 1.28 -3.43
C GLY A 104 -12.30 0.47 -3.28
N ASN A 105 -12.25 -0.64 -2.58
CA ASN A 105 -13.42 -1.47 -2.32
C ASN A 105 -14.02 -1.29 -0.93
N GLY A 106 -13.59 -0.26 -0.23
CA GLY A 106 -14.11 0.02 1.10
C GLY A 106 -13.13 -0.35 2.20
N PRO A 107 -13.60 -0.39 3.43
CA PRO A 107 -12.71 -0.61 4.56
C PRO A 107 -12.27 -2.06 4.69
N VAL A 108 -11.02 -2.22 5.10
CA VAL A 108 -10.51 -3.50 5.56
C VAL A 108 -10.04 -3.33 6.99
N GLU A 109 -10.14 -4.37 7.76
CA GLU A 109 -9.70 -4.36 9.14
C GLU A 109 -8.37 -5.07 9.25
N VAL A 110 -7.41 -4.40 9.87
CA VAL A 110 -6.05 -4.93 10.02
C VAL A 110 -5.80 -5.16 11.49
N THR A 111 -5.29 -6.35 11.82
CA THR A 111 -4.90 -6.70 13.17
C THR A 111 -3.47 -7.21 13.14
N PHE A 112 -2.60 -6.56 13.89
CA PHE A 112 -1.23 -7.04 14.04
C PHE A 112 -1.20 -8.18 15.05
N LEU A 113 -0.55 -9.26 14.68
CA LEU A 113 -0.50 -10.46 15.51
C LEU A 113 0.78 -10.53 16.34
N ASN A 114 1.75 -9.66 16.06
CA ASN A 114 2.96 -9.57 16.86
C ASN A 114 3.40 -8.10 16.95
N GLU A 115 4.41 -7.86 17.75
CA GLU A 115 4.79 -6.49 18.09
C GLU A 115 5.40 -5.73 16.93
N ASP A 116 6.17 -6.40 16.08
CA ASP A 116 6.85 -5.69 14.99
C ASP A 116 5.99 -5.59 13.74
N GLY A 117 4.77 -6.14 13.77
CA GLY A 117 3.86 -6.04 12.65
C GLY A 117 4.20 -6.94 11.48
N SER A 118 5.13 -7.86 11.64
CA SER A 118 5.48 -8.78 10.56
C SER A 118 4.41 -9.83 10.32
N ARG A 119 3.59 -10.12 11.32
CA ARG A 119 2.46 -11.01 11.20
C ARG A 119 1.20 -10.21 11.43
N LEU A 120 0.27 -10.32 10.50
CA LEU A 120 -0.97 -9.55 10.62
C LEU A 120 -2.10 -10.28 9.92
N ARG A 121 -3.30 -9.90 10.28
CA ARG A 121 -4.52 -10.43 9.70
C ARG A 121 -5.28 -9.30 9.05
N VAL A 122 -5.79 -9.54 7.86
CA VAL A 122 -6.61 -8.59 7.15
C VAL A 122 -7.99 -9.19 6.97
N SER A 123 -9.01 -8.46 7.39
CA SER A 123 -10.39 -8.86 7.23
C SER A 123 -11.08 -7.86 6.33
N MET A 124 -11.74 -8.35 5.31
CA MET A 124 -12.37 -7.50 4.29
C MET A 124 -13.87 -7.38 4.51
N GLY A 125 -14.27 -7.28 5.76
CA GLY A 125 -15.67 -7.12 6.08
C GLY A 125 -16.48 -8.33 5.71
N LYS A 126 -17.54 -8.12 4.94
CA LYS A 126 -18.40 -9.22 4.56
C LYS A 126 -17.72 -10.26 3.70
N LEU A 127 -16.60 -9.91 3.12
CA LEU A 127 -15.85 -10.82 2.26
C LEU A 127 -14.73 -11.53 3.01
N SER A 128 -14.62 -11.32 4.30
CA SER A 128 -13.51 -11.87 5.06
C SER A 128 -13.48 -13.39 5.00
N PHE A 129 -14.65 -14.03 5.02
CA PHE A 129 -14.67 -15.47 4.93
C PHE A 129 -14.16 -15.97 3.60
N TRP A 130 -14.34 -15.19 2.54
CA TRP A 130 -13.77 -15.52 1.24
C TRP A 130 -12.26 -15.47 1.28
N SER A 131 -11.73 -14.47 1.95
CA SER A 131 -10.28 -14.35 2.08
C SER A 131 -9.69 -15.53 2.82
N ASP A 132 -10.43 -16.03 3.81
CA ASP A 132 -9.96 -17.17 4.59
C ASP A 132 -9.99 -18.45 3.80
N GLU A 133 -10.98 -18.60 2.92
CA GLU A 133 -11.13 -19.82 2.14
C GLU A 133 -10.24 -19.87 0.94
N ILE A 134 -9.88 -18.73 0.43
CA ILE A 134 -9.03 -18.63 -0.75
C ILE A 134 -7.61 -18.43 -0.27
N PRO A 135 -6.77 -19.45 -0.41
CA PRO A 135 -5.36 -19.30 -0.01
C PRO A 135 -4.72 -18.22 -0.84
N VAL A 136 -4.13 -17.32 -0.17
CA VAL A 136 -3.53 -16.18 -0.84
C VAL A 136 -2.05 -16.22 -0.65
#